data_c8f7cef26435bcf25e839da080c999b3
#
_entry.id   c8f7cef26435bcf25e839da080c999b3
#
_cell.length_a   1.000
_cell.length_b   1.000
_cell.length_c   1.000
_cell.angle_alpha   90.00
_cell.angle_beta   90.00
_cell.angle_gamma   90.00
#
_symmetry.space_group_name_H-M   'P 1'
#
loop_
_entity.id
_entity.type
_entity.pdbx_description
1 polymer ?
#
loop_
_entity_poly.entity_id
_entity_poly.type
_entity_poly.pdbx_seq_one_letter_code
_entity_poly.pdbx_strand_id
1 'polypeptide(L)'
;MDVLIKYGFTIEEIKNIMDSNLDFDSVDDNDVYRLIDLLGSIGCLNNHIKNIFITNPFIFNNKVTDIEKNINFLTSIGLKNLYILFDSNPYLFNVSYDELNKMYKDLKKDKLSDDEIINYLNYKLVEVI
;
A
#
# COMPACT_ATOMS: atom_id res chain seq x y z
N MET A 1 -14.31 -12.36 4.74
CA MET A 1 -14.11 -12.73 6.16
C MET A 1 -13.23 -13.93 6.34
N ASP A 2 -13.61 -15.05 5.75
CA ASP A 2 -12.85 -16.29 5.88
C ASP A 2 -11.41 -16.16 5.39
N VAL A 3 -11.19 -15.31 4.40
CA VAL A 3 -9.85 -15.02 3.88
C VAL A 3 -8.94 -14.49 4.98
N LEU A 4 -9.41 -13.50 5.74
CA LEU A 4 -8.60 -12.89 6.79
C LEU A 4 -8.31 -13.85 7.94
N ILE A 5 -9.30 -14.68 8.32
CA ILE A 5 -9.10 -15.71 9.33
C ILE A 5 -8.00 -16.67 8.88
N LYS A 6 -8.01 -17.06 7.62
CA LYS A 6 -7.01 -17.95 7.03
C LYS A 6 -5.59 -17.39 7.12
N TYR A 7 -5.45 -16.07 7.07
CA TYR A 7 -4.15 -15.40 7.17
C TYR A 7 -3.82 -14.98 8.60
N GLY A 8 -4.54 -15.48 9.60
CA GLY A 8 -4.18 -15.31 11.00
C GLY A 8 -4.79 -14.09 11.69
N PHE A 9 -5.77 -13.42 11.05
CA PHE A 9 -6.49 -12.34 11.71
C PHE A 9 -7.45 -12.91 12.75
N THR A 10 -7.51 -12.28 13.92
CA THR A 10 -8.50 -12.62 14.94
C THR A 10 -9.86 -12.04 14.56
N ILE A 11 -10.92 -12.58 15.17
CA ILE A 11 -12.27 -12.06 14.97
C ILE A 11 -12.36 -10.59 15.41
N GLU A 12 -11.68 -10.23 16.50
CA GLU A 12 -11.65 -8.86 17.00
C GLU A 12 -10.97 -7.92 15.99
N GLU A 13 -9.84 -8.34 15.40
CA GLU A 13 -9.14 -7.55 14.37
C GLU A 13 -10.02 -7.35 13.14
N ILE A 14 -10.71 -8.39 12.69
CA ILE A 14 -11.65 -8.30 11.55
C ILE A 14 -12.78 -7.36 11.87
N LYS A 15 -13.34 -7.44 13.08
CA LYS A 15 -14.40 -6.55 13.53
C LYS A 15 -13.95 -5.08 13.51
N ASN A 16 -12.73 -4.81 13.95
CA ASN A 16 -12.17 -3.46 13.92
C ASN A 16 -12.05 -2.93 12.48
N ILE A 17 -11.64 -3.77 11.54
CA ILE A 17 -11.59 -3.41 10.12
C ILE A 17 -12.99 -3.07 9.62
N MET A 18 -13.98 -3.89 9.94
CA MET A 18 -15.36 -3.68 9.51
C MET A 18 -15.97 -2.42 10.11
N ASP A 19 -15.71 -2.16 11.39
CA ASP A 19 -16.22 -0.97 12.07
C ASP A 19 -15.59 0.31 11.49
N SER A 20 -14.34 0.23 11.03
CA SER A 20 -13.63 1.37 10.42
C SER A 20 -13.97 1.56 8.96
N ASN A 21 -14.31 0.49 8.24
CA ASN A 21 -14.67 0.52 6.83
C ASN A 21 -16.01 -0.17 6.63
N LEU A 22 -17.09 0.61 6.60
CA LEU A 22 -18.46 0.08 6.48
C LEU A 22 -18.72 -0.60 5.15
N ASP A 23 -17.93 -0.32 4.12
CA ASP A 23 -18.06 -0.94 2.80
C ASP A 23 -17.32 -2.27 2.69
N PHE A 24 -16.66 -2.71 3.77
CA PHE A 24 -15.84 -3.94 3.73
C PHE A 24 -16.66 -5.18 3.36
N ASP A 25 -17.93 -5.26 3.78
CA ASP A 25 -18.79 -6.40 3.47
C ASP A 25 -19.04 -6.59 1.97
N SER A 26 -18.89 -5.51 1.18
CA SER A 26 -19.09 -5.58 -0.27
C SER A 26 -17.81 -5.93 -1.03
N VAL A 27 -16.68 -6.10 -0.33
CA VAL A 27 -15.40 -6.44 -0.95
C VAL A 27 -15.38 -7.92 -1.33
N ASP A 28 -14.99 -8.21 -2.57
CA ASP A 28 -14.88 -9.57 -3.09
C ASP A 28 -13.68 -10.27 -2.44
N ASP A 29 -13.89 -11.50 -1.96
CA ASP A 29 -12.82 -12.32 -1.38
C ASP A 29 -11.65 -12.51 -2.33
N ASN A 30 -11.92 -12.63 -3.63
CA ASN A 30 -10.85 -12.78 -4.63
C ASN A 30 -9.96 -11.54 -4.68
N ASP A 31 -10.53 -10.34 -4.51
CA ASP A 31 -9.74 -9.11 -4.47
C ASP A 31 -8.87 -9.05 -3.22
N VAL A 32 -9.36 -9.56 -2.10
CA VAL A 32 -8.55 -9.66 -0.87
C VAL A 32 -7.37 -10.62 -1.08
N TYR A 33 -7.61 -11.79 -1.70
CA TYR A 33 -6.53 -12.71 -2.03
C TYR A 33 -5.49 -12.09 -2.95
N ARG A 34 -5.95 -11.39 -4.00
CA ARG A 34 -5.05 -10.74 -4.95
C ARG A 34 -4.22 -9.65 -4.28
N LEU A 35 -4.83 -8.89 -3.37
CA LEU A 35 -4.13 -7.87 -2.61
C LEU A 35 -3.05 -8.49 -1.71
N ILE A 36 -3.38 -9.57 -1.01
CA ILE A 36 -2.42 -10.27 -0.16
C ILE A 36 -1.26 -10.81 -0.99
N ASP A 37 -1.55 -11.42 -2.14
CA ASP A 37 -0.50 -11.91 -3.05
C ASP A 37 0.40 -10.77 -3.55
N LEU A 38 -0.20 -9.64 -3.89
CA LEU A 38 0.55 -8.45 -4.33
C LEU A 38 1.48 -7.94 -3.23
N LEU A 39 0.98 -7.83 -2.00
CA LEU A 39 1.80 -7.40 -0.86
C LEU A 39 2.92 -8.38 -0.57
N GLY A 40 2.65 -9.69 -0.67
CA GLY A 40 3.69 -10.71 -0.54
C GLY A 40 4.76 -10.58 -1.60
N SER A 41 4.39 -10.18 -2.82
CA SER A 41 5.34 -10.02 -3.93
C SER A 41 6.35 -8.89 -3.71
N ILE A 42 6.01 -7.90 -2.90
CA ILE A 42 6.93 -6.80 -2.56
C ILE A 42 7.69 -7.04 -1.26
N GLY A 43 7.56 -8.21 -0.67
CA GLY A 43 8.31 -8.64 0.51
C GLY A 43 7.56 -8.55 1.83
N CYS A 44 6.27 -8.23 1.83
CA CYS A 44 5.49 -8.20 3.07
C CYS A 44 5.31 -9.60 3.65
N LEU A 45 5.63 -9.74 4.93
CA LEU A 45 5.29 -10.93 5.71
C LEU A 45 3.87 -10.78 6.27
N ASN A 46 3.32 -11.86 6.84
CA ASN A 46 1.96 -11.83 7.38
C ASN A 46 1.75 -10.74 8.44
N ASN A 47 2.74 -10.50 9.29
CA ASN A 47 2.65 -9.43 10.29
C ASN A 47 2.63 -8.02 9.65
N HIS A 48 3.35 -7.83 8.53
CA HIS A 48 3.31 -6.57 7.79
C HIS A 48 1.92 -6.35 7.17
N ILE A 49 1.38 -7.38 6.53
CA ILE A 49 0.05 -7.33 5.90
C ILE A 49 -1.01 -7.03 6.94
N LYS A 50 -0.96 -7.69 8.09
CA LYS A 50 -1.89 -7.46 9.19
C LYS A 50 -1.83 -6.01 9.68
N ASN A 51 -0.63 -5.48 9.89
CA ASN A 51 -0.45 -4.08 10.28
C ASN A 51 -1.05 -3.12 9.26
N ILE A 52 -0.78 -3.35 7.98
CA ILE A 52 -1.30 -2.51 6.89
C ILE A 52 -2.83 -2.49 6.90
N PHE A 53 -3.46 -3.66 6.98
CA PHE A 53 -4.93 -3.77 6.93
C PHE A 53 -5.61 -3.16 8.15
N ILE A 54 -5.02 -3.31 9.33
CA ILE A 54 -5.57 -2.75 10.56
C ILE A 54 -5.38 -1.23 10.61
N THR A 55 -4.22 -0.74 10.18
CA THR A 55 -3.92 0.70 10.18
C THR A 55 -4.70 1.44 9.09
N ASN A 56 -4.84 0.83 7.91
CA ASN A 56 -5.53 1.43 6.78
C ASN A 56 -6.61 0.51 6.21
N PRO A 57 -7.77 0.37 6.91
CA PRO A 57 -8.86 -0.47 6.41
C PRO A 57 -9.42 -0.02 5.06
N PHE A 58 -9.24 1.24 4.69
CA PHE A 58 -9.70 1.79 3.41
C PHE A 58 -8.91 1.29 2.21
N ILE A 59 -7.82 0.55 2.43
CA ILE A 59 -7.09 -0.10 1.34
C ILE A 59 -8.03 -0.99 0.51
N PHE A 60 -9.04 -1.58 1.14
CA PHE A 60 -10.00 -2.46 0.48
C PHE A 60 -10.95 -1.73 -0.47
N ASN A 61 -11.02 -0.40 -0.40
CA ASN A 61 -11.84 0.40 -1.31
C ASN A 61 -11.10 0.73 -2.61
N ASN A 62 -9.81 0.47 -2.67
CA ASN A 62 -8.99 0.69 -3.86
C ASN A 62 -9.04 -0.55 -4.75
N LYS A 63 -8.95 -0.32 -6.05
CA LYS A 63 -8.81 -1.43 -7.00
C LYS A 63 -7.39 -2.01 -6.87
N VAL A 64 -7.28 -3.34 -6.84
CA VAL A 64 -5.98 -4.00 -6.77
C VAL A 64 -5.10 -3.61 -7.95
N THR A 65 -5.69 -3.42 -9.13
CA THR A 65 -4.95 -2.98 -10.32
C THR A 65 -4.35 -1.59 -10.17
N ASP A 66 -5.02 -0.68 -9.44
CA ASP A 66 -4.49 0.65 -9.18
C ASP A 66 -3.33 0.60 -8.19
N ILE A 67 -3.43 -0.23 -7.16
CA ILE A 67 -2.35 -0.47 -6.21
C ILE A 67 -1.13 -1.06 -6.92
N GLU A 68 -1.36 -2.04 -7.79
CA GLU A 68 -0.29 -2.66 -8.58
C GLU A 68 0.40 -1.65 -9.48
N LYS A 69 -0.36 -0.75 -10.11
CA LYS A 69 0.18 0.32 -10.95
C LYS A 69 1.12 1.22 -10.15
N ASN A 70 0.74 1.61 -8.94
CA ASN A 70 1.57 2.43 -8.08
C ASN A 70 2.85 1.72 -7.66
N ILE A 71 2.75 0.44 -7.29
CA ILE A 71 3.91 -0.37 -6.95
C ILE A 71 4.86 -0.48 -8.13
N ASN A 72 4.35 -0.78 -9.32
CA ASN A 72 5.15 -0.89 -10.53
C ASN A 72 5.84 0.44 -10.88
N PHE A 73 5.13 1.55 -10.71
CA PHE A 73 5.70 2.87 -10.93
C PHE A 73 6.86 3.15 -9.97
N LEU A 74 6.66 2.95 -8.67
CA LEU A 74 7.72 3.18 -7.67
C LEU A 74 8.92 2.29 -7.92
N THR A 75 8.69 1.04 -8.31
CA THR A 75 9.77 0.12 -8.67
C THR A 75 10.51 0.61 -9.92
N SER A 76 9.78 1.10 -10.92
CA SER A 76 10.37 1.54 -12.19
C SER A 76 11.27 2.75 -12.04
N ILE A 77 10.99 3.63 -11.09
CA ILE A 77 11.83 4.80 -10.83
C ILE A 77 12.98 4.51 -9.88
N GLY A 78 13.11 3.27 -9.39
CA GLY A 78 14.28 2.81 -8.64
C GLY A 78 14.11 2.60 -7.14
N LEU A 79 12.90 2.77 -6.58
CA LEU A 79 12.69 2.47 -5.17
C LEU A 79 12.77 0.96 -4.95
N LYS A 80 13.39 0.56 -3.83
CA LYS A 80 13.59 -0.83 -3.44
C LYS A 80 13.01 -1.07 -2.06
N ASN A 81 12.76 -2.34 -1.74
CA ASN A 81 12.24 -2.74 -0.43
C ASN A 81 10.95 -2.01 -0.09
N LEU A 82 10.00 -1.99 -1.04
CA LEU A 82 8.75 -1.26 -0.90
C LEU A 82 7.96 -1.69 0.34
N TYR A 83 8.13 -2.93 0.81
CA TYR A 83 7.44 -3.40 2.01
C TYR A 83 7.78 -2.54 3.24
N ILE A 84 9.02 -2.04 3.34
CA ILE A 84 9.44 -1.16 4.43
C ILE A 84 8.67 0.16 4.35
N LEU A 85 8.58 0.74 3.16
CA LEU A 85 7.88 2.00 2.93
C LEU A 85 6.40 1.89 3.29
N PHE A 86 5.72 0.87 2.78
CA PHE A 86 4.30 0.68 3.01
C PHE A 86 3.97 0.26 4.45
N ASP A 87 4.86 -0.50 5.10
CA ASP A 87 4.68 -0.84 6.51
C ASP A 87 4.86 0.40 7.40
N SER A 88 5.77 1.28 7.03
CA SER A 88 5.99 2.56 7.74
C SER A 88 4.84 3.54 7.54
N ASN A 89 4.22 3.54 6.37
CA ASN A 89 3.09 4.41 6.05
C ASN A 89 2.02 3.65 5.25
N PRO A 90 1.15 2.88 5.92
CA PRO A 90 0.09 2.14 5.22
C PRO A 90 -0.89 3.03 4.45
N TYR A 91 -1.03 4.30 4.80
CA TYR A 91 -1.92 5.23 4.08
C TYR A 91 -1.42 5.56 2.67
N LEU A 92 -0.16 5.24 2.38
CA LEU A 92 0.40 5.42 1.04
C LEU A 92 -0.38 4.66 -0.04
N PHE A 93 -1.04 3.56 0.32
CA PHE A 93 -1.88 2.81 -0.61
C PHE A 93 -3.07 3.62 -1.12
N ASN A 94 -3.48 4.68 -0.43
CA ASN A 94 -4.61 5.52 -0.82
C ASN A 94 -4.19 6.68 -1.72
N VAL A 95 -2.90 6.88 -1.93
CA VAL A 95 -2.38 7.94 -2.81
C VAL A 95 -2.57 7.51 -4.26
N SER A 96 -3.09 8.42 -5.10
CA SER A 96 -3.31 8.11 -6.51
C SER A 96 -2.00 8.07 -7.31
N TYR A 97 -2.03 7.34 -8.43
CA TYR A 97 -0.91 7.34 -9.36
C TYR A 97 -0.59 8.76 -9.86
N ASP A 98 -1.62 9.56 -10.12
CA ASP A 98 -1.41 10.93 -10.62
C ASP A 98 -0.65 11.78 -9.60
N GLU A 99 -0.94 11.63 -8.31
CA GLU A 99 -0.22 12.32 -7.24
C GLU A 99 1.25 11.88 -7.17
N LEU A 100 1.50 10.56 -7.22
CA LEU A 100 2.86 10.02 -7.20
C LEU A 100 3.66 10.48 -8.42
N ASN A 101 3.05 10.43 -9.60
CA ASN A 101 3.69 10.82 -10.84
C ASN A 101 4.01 12.32 -10.85
N LYS A 102 3.08 13.14 -10.36
CA LYS A 102 3.31 14.58 -10.24
C LYS A 102 4.48 14.88 -9.31
N MET A 103 4.53 14.22 -8.16
CA MET A 103 5.62 14.38 -7.20
C MET A 103 6.96 14.06 -7.84
N TYR A 104 7.04 12.95 -8.57
CA TYR A 104 8.24 12.55 -9.28
C TYR A 104 8.65 13.56 -10.36
N LYS A 105 7.69 14.02 -11.17
CA LYS A 105 7.96 14.99 -12.24
C LYS A 105 8.42 16.33 -11.69
N ASP A 106 7.86 16.78 -10.57
CA ASP A 106 8.28 18.02 -9.93
C ASP A 106 9.74 17.94 -9.46
N LEU A 107 10.15 16.79 -8.91
CA LEU A 107 11.54 16.57 -8.53
C LEU A 107 12.47 16.54 -9.73
N LYS A 108 12.03 15.97 -10.85
CA LYS A 108 12.80 15.99 -12.10
C LYS A 108 13.04 17.40 -12.61
N LYS A 109 12.05 18.29 -12.48
CA LYS A 109 12.19 19.70 -12.89
C LYS A 109 13.24 20.43 -12.09
N ASP A 110 13.47 20.04 -10.85
CA ASP A 110 14.49 20.62 -9.97
C ASP A 110 15.91 20.14 -10.31
N LYS A 111 16.06 19.36 -11.37
CA LYS A 111 17.33 18.85 -11.88
C LYS A 111 18.10 17.98 -10.88
N LEU A 112 17.38 17.29 -10.02
CA LEU A 112 17.96 16.33 -9.10
C LEU A 112 18.40 15.07 -9.86
N SER A 113 19.47 14.43 -9.40
CA SER A 113 19.89 13.13 -9.92
C SER A 113 18.87 12.06 -9.53
N ASP A 114 18.90 10.92 -10.21
CA ASP A 114 18.00 9.82 -9.89
C ASP A 114 18.18 9.35 -8.45
N ASP A 115 19.42 9.26 -7.96
CA ASP A 115 19.70 8.88 -6.57
C ASP A 115 19.16 9.89 -5.57
N GLU A 116 19.27 11.18 -5.86
CA GLU A 116 18.69 12.23 -5.02
C GLU A 116 17.18 12.14 -4.96
N ILE A 117 16.54 11.87 -6.10
CA ILE A 117 15.08 11.70 -6.17
C ILE A 117 14.64 10.49 -5.34
N ILE A 118 15.33 9.36 -5.47
CA ILE A 118 15.03 8.15 -4.72
C ILE A 118 15.14 8.40 -3.21
N ASN A 119 16.22 9.03 -2.77
CA ASN A 119 16.44 9.35 -1.37
C ASN A 119 15.34 10.29 -0.83
N TYR A 120 14.98 11.31 -1.60
CA TYR A 120 13.92 12.23 -1.21
C TYR A 120 12.56 11.54 -1.11
N LEU A 121 12.21 10.70 -2.09
CA LEU A 121 10.95 9.98 -2.08
C LEU A 121 10.86 8.99 -0.92
N ASN A 122 11.93 8.27 -0.61
CA ASN A 122 11.95 7.37 0.54
C ASN A 122 11.67 8.11 1.85
N TYR A 123 12.16 9.34 1.97
CA TYR A 123 11.91 10.17 3.13
C TYR A 123 10.48 10.75 3.12
N LYS A 124 10.07 11.31 1.98
CA LYS A 124 8.81 12.04 1.87
C LYS A 124 7.58 11.14 1.90
N LEU A 125 7.63 9.97 1.26
CA LEU A 125 6.48 9.08 1.17
C LEU A 125 6.11 8.44 2.52
N VAL A 126 7.03 8.40 3.47
CA VAL A 126 6.71 7.96 4.84
C VAL A 126 5.77 8.94 5.53
N GLU A 127 5.78 10.21 5.13
CA GLU A 127 4.99 11.28 5.76
C GLU A 127 3.67 11.56 5.03
N VAL A 128 3.49 11.06 3.82
CA VAL A 128 2.26 11.28 3.04
C VAL A 128 1.09 10.53 3.69
N ILE A 129 -0.03 11.22 3.89
CA ILE A 129 -1.24 10.65 4.47
C ILE A 129 -2.41 10.80 3.49
#